data_07c65073216789c3db921e48fdb5069a
#
_entry.id   07c65073216789c3db921e48fdb5069a
#
_cell.length_a   1.000
_cell.length_b   1.000
_cell.length_c   1.000
_cell.angle_alpha   90.00
_cell.angle_beta   90.00
_cell.angle_gamma   90.00
#
_symmetry.space_group_name_H-M   'P 1'
#
loop_
_entity.id
_entity.type
_entity.pdbx_description
1 polymer ?
#
loop_
_entity_poly.entity_id
_entity_poly.type
_entity_poly.pdbx_seq_one_letter_code
_entity_poly.pdbx_strand_id
1 'polypeptide(L)'
;MRNEKPKGQHAALSEWEKTFLTSTAIWREKQWGEMRVGYETYLSNFDDAPFLKGLPEDRCQCPHWGYLLTGQMTVRYADHEEVIKAGEVYYMAPGHTLLVEAGTTLIEFSPKEEFQKLMEVAEQNLARMQQTQGNTP
;
A
#
# COMPACT_ATOMS: atom_id res chain seq x y z
N MET A 1 13.60 31.30 10.94
CA MET A 1 13.78 29.98 10.31
C MET A 1 14.81 29.17 11.07
N ARG A 2 14.44 28.01 11.48
CA ARG A 2 15.38 27.12 12.17
C ARG A 2 16.14 26.27 11.17
N ASN A 3 17.46 26.24 11.29
CA ASN A 3 18.32 25.36 10.50
C ASN A 3 18.58 24.06 11.26
N GLU A 4 17.52 23.41 11.66
CA GLU A 4 17.66 22.14 12.35
C GLU A 4 17.98 21.04 11.36
N LYS A 5 18.98 20.23 11.70
CA LYS A 5 19.30 19.03 10.93
C LYS A 5 18.21 17.99 11.17
N PRO A 6 17.83 17.23 10.14
CA PRO A 6 16.92 16.11 10.33
C PRO A 6 17.47 15.13 11.36
N LYS A 7 16.61 14.63 12.23
CA LYS A 7 16.96 13.61 13.21
C LYS A 7 16.55 12.25 12.69
N GLY A 8 17.34 11.23 13.01
CA GLY A 8 16.96 9.85 12.78
C GLY A 8 15.75 9.47 13.65
N GLN A 9 14.95 8.52 13.20
CA GLN A 9 13.79 8.02 13.93
C GLN A 9 13.74 6.50 13.82
N HIS A 10 13.18 5.88 14.83
CA HIS A 10 12.88 4.46 14.83
C HIS A 10 11.74 4.20 15.81
N ALA A 11 11.00 3.13 15.57
CA ALA A 11 9.89 2.77 16.45
C ALA A 11 9.61 1.27 16.34
N ALA A 12 9.18 0.68 17.47
CA ALA A 12 8.68 -0.68 17.44
C ALA A 12 7.33 -0.73 16.71
N LEU A 13 7.05 -1.82 16.00
CA LEU A 13 5.78 -1.97 15.26
C LEU A 13 4.55 -1.75 16.16
N SER A 14 4.61 -2.12 17.41
CA SER A 14 3.52 -1.91 18.37
C SER A 14 3.18 -0.44 18.59
N GLU A 15 4.11 0.48 18.27
CA GLU A 15 3.93 1.92 18.42
C GLU A 15 3.38 2.59 17.17
N TRP A 16 3.27 1.86 16.07
CA TRP A 16 2.80 2.41 14.80
C TRP A 16 1.28 2.51 14.78
N GLU A 17 0.77 3.62 14.25
CA GLU A 17 -0.66 3.82 14.10
C GLU A 17 -1.23 2.92 13.03
N LYS A 18 -2.41 2.36 13.29
CA LYS A 18 -3.19 1.63 12.29
C LYS A 18 -3.98 2.64 11.47
N THR A 19 -3.69 2.73 10.19
CA THR A 19 -4.26 3.76 9.31
C THR A 19 -5.21 3.21 8.26
N PHE A 20 -5.04 1.95 7.89
CA PHE A 20 -5.95 1.27 6.98
C PHE A 20 -6.34 -0.05 7.62
N LEU A 21 -7.59 -0.16 8.04
CA LEU A 21 -8.09 -1.33 8.75
C LEU A 21 -9.37 -1.80 8.07
N THR A 22 -9.31 -2.99 7.49
CA THR A 22 -10.46 -3.66 6.89
C THR A 22 -10.49 -5.10 7.35
N SER A 23 -11.52 -5.87 6.95
CA SER A 23 -11.53 -7.31 7.18
C SER A 23 -10.42 -8.04 6.44
N THR A 24 -9.82 -7.41 5.43
CA THR A 24 -8.79 -8.01 4.57
C THR A 24 -7.38 -7.66 5.00
N ALA A 25 -7.14 -6.42 5.43
CA ALA A 25 -5.78 -5.92 5.66
C ALA A 25 -5.69 -4.99 6.85
N ILE A 26 -4.54 -5.00 7.48
CA ILE A 26 -4.19 -4.06 8.55
C ILE A 26 -2.91 -3.36 8.13
N TRP A 27 -2.97 -2.03 8.04
CA TRP A 27 -1.81 -1.20 7.74
C TRP A 27 -1.40 -0.42 8.97
N ARG A 28 -0.09 -0.42 9.24
CA ARG A 28 0.53 0.41 10.27
C ARG A 28 1.51 1.33 9.58
N GLU A 29 1.46 2.63 9.88
CA GLU A 29 2.21 3.62 9.10
C GLU A 29 2.98 4.59 9.97
N LYS A 30 4.10 5.06 9.41
CA LYS A 30 4.87 6.21 9.88
C LYS A 30 5.18 7.10 8.67
N GLN A 31 5.35 8.38 8.94
CA GLN A 31 5.87 9.31 7.95
C GLN A 31 7.19 9.85 8.47
N TRP A 32 8.27 9.47 7.80
CA TRP A 32 9.61 9.87 8.18
C TRP A 32 10.26 10.61 7.01
N GLY A 33 10.51 11.92 7.21
CA GLY A 33 11.00 12.75 6.11
C GLY A 33 10.02 12.77 4.95
N GLU A 34 10.51 12.50 3.76
CA GLU A 34 9.70 12.51 2.54
C GLU A 34 9.04 11.16 2.23
N MET A 35 9.15 10.20 3.14
CA MET A 35 8.69 8.82 2.91
C MET A 35 7.57 8.43 3.83
N ARG A 36 6.56 7.79 3.25
CA ARG A 36 5.61 6.98 4.00
C ARG A 36 6.25 5.61 4.18
N VAL A 37 6.25 5.10 5.41
CA VAL A 37 6.73 3.76 5.72
C VAL A 37 5.56 2.96 6.23
N GLY A 38 5.27 1.83 5.58
CA GLY A 38 4.15 0.97 5.93
C GLY A 38 4.60 -0.42 6.35
N TYR A 39 3.95 -0.95 7.37
CA TYR A 39 3.97 -2.37 7.70
C TYR A 39 2.57 -2.90 7.44
N GLU A 40 2.44 -3.80 6.47
CA GLU A 40 1.15 -4.24 5.97
C GLU A 40 0.98 -5.73 6.23
N THR A 41 -0.17 -6.10 6.77
CA THR A 41 -0.57 -7.48 7.02
C THR A 41 -1.85 -7.78 6.26
N TYR A 42 -1.86 -8.86 5.49
CA TYR A 42 -3.03 -9.25 4.70
C TYR A 42 -3.62 -10.52 5.27
N LEU A 43 -4.86 -10.42 5.76
CA LEU A 43 -5.56 -11.51 6.44
C LEU A 43 -6.28 -12.42 5.47
N SER A 44 -6.60 -11.93 4.28
CA SER A 44 -7.21 -12.68 3.19
C SER A 44 -6.65 -12.20 1.87
N ASN A 45 -6.95 -12.91 0.79
CA ASN A 45 -6.51 -12.50 -0.55
C ASN A 45 -7.06 -11.11 -0.87
N PHE A 46 -6.20 -10.27 -1.44
CA PHE A 46 -6.53 -8.88 -1.71
C PHE A 46 -6.16 -8.50 -3.13
N ASP A 47 -7.14 -7.98 -3.87
CA ASP A 47 -6.96 -7.40 -5.20
C ASP A 47 -7.21 -5.90 -5.08
N ASP A 48 -6.20 -5.08 -5.36
CA ASP A 48 -6.34 -3.65 -5.22
C ASP A 48 -6.96 -2.95 -6.44
N ALA A 49 -7.16 -3.66 -7.54
CA ALA A 49 -7.67 -3.05 -8.78
C ALA A 49 -8.95 -2.23 -8.58
N PRO A 50 -9.97 -2.70 -7.81
CA PRO A 50 -11.17 -1.88 -7.61
C PRO A 50 -10.92 -0.53 -6.94
N PHE A 51 -9.85 -0.41 -6.16
CA PHE A 51 -9.49 0.83 -5.46
C PHE A 51 -8.79 1.84 -6.36
N LEU A 52 -8.33 1.43 -7.53
CA LEU A 52 -7.47 2.22 -8.40
C LEU A 52 -8.20 2.87 -9.58
N LYS A 53 -9.51 2.65 -9.69
CA LYS A 53 -10.31 3.25 -10.76
C LYS A 53 -10.25 4.76 -10.70
N GLY A 54 -9.96 5.38 -11.85
CA GLY A 54 -9.83 6.83 -11.96
C GLY A 54 -8.40 7.32 -12.00
N LEU A 55 -7.43 6.47 -11.61
CA LEU A 55 -6.03 6.74 -11.83
C LEU A 55 -5.66 6.47 -13.30
N PRO A 56 -4.53 7.00 -13.81
CA PRO A 56 -4.12 6.72 -15.18
C PRO A 56 -4.07 5.21 -15.43
N GLU A 57 -4.76 4.76 -16.50
CA GLU A 57 -4.89 3.35 -16.86
C GLU A 57 -5.50 2.47 -15.76
N ASP A 58 -6.17 3.09 -14.77
CA ASP A 58 -6.71 2.42 -13.58
C ASP A 58 -5.63 1.64 -12.82
N ARG A 59 -4.43 2.20 -12.77
CA ARG A 59 -3.26 1.60 -12.12
C ARG A 59 -2.62 2.55 -11.13
N CYS A 60 -1.95 1.99 -10.14
CA CYS A 60 -1.19 2.76 -9.16
C CYS A 60 0.03 3.40 -9.83
N GLN A 61 0.16 4.72 -9.70
CA GLN A 61 1.29 5.46 -10.25
C GLN A 61 2.36 5.76 -9.22
N CYS A 62 2.14 5.36 -7.97
CA CYS A 62 3.10 5.57 -6.89
C CYS A 62 4.15 4.46 -6.92
N PRO A 63 5.45 4.80 -7.00
CA PRO A 63 6.48 3.77 -6.88
C PRO A 63 6.61 3.32 -5.42
N HIS A 64 7.04 2.07 -5.24
CA HIS A 64 7.24 1.51 -3.91
C HIS A 64 8.54 0.71 -3.86
N TRP A 65 9.21 0.80 -2.72
CA TRP A 65 10.37 -0.03 -2.39
C TRP A 65 10.03 -0.80 -1.13
N GLY A 66 10.34 -2.09 -1.10
CA GLY A 66 9.95 -2.86 0.07
C GLY A 66 10.65 -4.18 0.24
N TYR A 67 10.23 -4.88 1.28
CA TYR A 67 10.71 -6.21 1.63
C TYR A 67 9.50 -7.07 2.03
N LEU A 68 9.35 -8.20 1.34
CA LEU A 68 8.28 -9.14 1.64
C LEU A 68 8.75 -10.11 2.74
N LEU A 69 8.13 -10.01 3.90
CA LEU A 69 8.51 -10.82 5.07
C LEU A 69 7.93 -12.23 4.99
N THR A 70 6.64 -12.34 4.68
CA THR A 70 5.92 -13.61 4.56
C THR A 70 4.95 -13.53 3.40
N GLY A 71 4.56 -14.70 2.88
CA GLY A 71 3.54 -14.77 1.84
C GLY A 71 4.07 -14.57 0.44
N GLN A 72 3.21 -14.06 -0.42
CA GLN A 72 3.50 -13.88 -1.83
C GLN A 72 2.54 -12.84 -2.42
N MET A 73 3.02 -12.07 -3.37
CA MET A 73 2.15 -11.18 -4.13
C MET A 73 2.53 -11.13 -5.59
N THR A 74 1.54 -10.81 -6.45
CA THR A 74 1.75 -10.63 -7.88
C THR A 74 1.56 -9.16 -8.21
N VAL A 75 2.57 -8.57 -8.84
CA VAL A 75 2.52 -7.20 -9.36
C VAL A 75 2.17 -7.29 -10.83
N ARG A 76 1.04 -6.70 -11.23
CA ARG A 76 0.54 -6.74 -12.61
C ARG A 76 0.82 -5.41 -13.28
N TYR A 77 1.65 -5.43 -14.32
CA TYR A 77 1.89 -4.30 -15.21
C TYR A 77 1.08 -4.48 -16.49
N ALA A 78 1.07 -3.45 -17.35
CA ALA A 78 0.31 -3.53 -18.60
C ALA A 78 0.79 -4.64 -19.53
N ASP A 79 2.09 -4.94 -19.50
CA ASP A 79 2.73 -5.85 -20.44
C ASP A 79 3.30 -7.13 -19.80
N HIS A 80 3.30 -7.23 -18.46
CA HIS A 80 3.85 -8.41 -17.79
C HIS A 80 3.42 -8.45 -16.33
N GLU A 81 3.70 -9.55 -15.67
CA GLU A 81 3.50 -9.72 -14.24
C GLU A 81 4.81 -10.14 -13.58
N GLU A 82 4.96 -9.76 -12.32
CA GLU A 82 6.09 -10.17 -11.48
C GLU A 82 5.56 -10.78 -10.20
N VAL A 83 6.09 -11.93 -9.82
CA VAL A 83 5.73 -12.60 -8.57
C VAL A 83 6.82 -12.33 -7.55
N ILE A 84 6.44 -11.73 -6.43
CA ILE A 84 7.35 -11.41 -5.33
C ILE A 84 7.10 -12.41 -4.20
N LYS A 85 8.16 -13.04 -3.72
CA LYS A 85 8.09 -14.09 -2.72
C LYS A 85 8.73 -13.65 -1.41
N ALA A 86 8.34 -14.30 -0.33
CA ALA A 86 8.92 -14.04 0.99
C ALA A 86 10.46 -14.07 0.94
N GLY A 87 11.09 -13.09 1.58
CA GLY A 87 12.53 -12.92 1.61
C GLY A 87 13.08 -12.05 0.50
N GLU A 88 12.24 -11.54 -0.40
CA GLU A 88 12.69 -10.70 -1.51
C GLU A 88 12.51 -9.22 -1.22
N VAL A 89 13.53 -8.43 -1.56
CA VAL A 89 13.46 -6.98 -1.63
C VAL A 89 12.92 -6.62 -3.01
N TYR A 90 12.02 -5.64 -3.09
CA TYR A 90 11.38 -5.32 -4.36
C TYR A 90 11.35 -3.82 -4.65
N TYR A 91 11.24 -3.51 -5.92
CA TYR A 91 10.86 -2.19 -6.40
C TYR A 91 9.65 -2.35 -7.32
N MET A 92 8.59 -1.61 -7.02
CA MET A 92 7.42 -1.53 -7.90
C MET A 92 7.45 -0.23 -8.67
N ALA A 93 7.56 -0.33 -9.99
CA ALA A 93 7.50 0.83 -10.86
C ALA A 93 6.06 1.36 -10.96
N PRO A 94 5.86 2.64 -11.30
CA PRO A 94 4.52 3.16 -11.59
C PRO A 94 3.81 2.36 -12.67
N GLY A 95 2.48 2.25 -12.56
CA GLY A 95 1.67 1.57 -13.55
C GLY A 95 1.32 0.13 -13.21
N HIS A 96 1.10 -0.17 -11.94
CA HIS A 96 0.83 -1.53 -11.47
C HIS A 96 -0.50 -1.67 -10.74
N THR A 97 -0.98 -2.91 -10.68
CA THR A 97 -2.00 -3.38 -9.73
C THR A 97 -1.45 -4.58 -8.97
N LEU A 98 -2.05 -4.91 -7.84
CA LEU A 98 -1.55 -5.96 -6.96
C LEU A 98 -2.59 -7.04 -6.70
N LEU A 99 -2.13 -8.29 -6.67
CA LEU A 99 -2.82 -9.40 -6.04
C LEU A 99 -1.96 -9.86 -4.87
N VAL A 100 -2.47 -9.73 -3.65
CA VAL A 100 -1.72 -10.10 -2.44
C VAL A 100 -2.39 -11.33 -1.83
N GLU A 101 -1.61 -12.35 -1.54
CA GLU A 101 -2.14 -13.58 -0.96
C GLU A 101 -2.33 -13.44 0.56
N ALA A 102 -3.32 -14.16 1.08
CA ALA A 102 -3.55 -14.25 2.53
C ALA A 102 -2.27 -14.70 3.24
N GLY A 103 -1.99 -14.10 4.39
CA GLY A 103 -0.79 -14.40 5.16
C GLY A 103 0.45 -13.62 4.75
N THR A 104 0.30 -12.67 3.83
CA THR A 104 1.41 -11.82 3.41
C THR A 104 1.64 -10.70 4.41
N THR A 105 2.91 -10.49 4.77
CA THR A 105 3.35 -9.31 5.53
C THR A 105 4.52 -8.67 4.82
N LEU A 106 4.56 -7.35 4.81
CA LEU A 106 5.60 -6.60 4.11
C LEU A 106 5.90 -5.28 4.81
N ILE A 107 7.08 -4.76 4.53
CA ILE A 107 7.46 -3.40 4.87
C ILE A 107 7.68 -2.67 3.55
N GLU A 108 7.10 -1.49 3.40
CA GLU A 108 7.12 -0.76 2.15
C GLU A 108 7.35 0.72 2.37
N PHE A 109 8.18 1.30 1.52
CA PHE A 109 8.52 2.72 1.52
C PHE A 109 7.95 3.34 0.25
N SER A 110 7.27 4.47 0.40
CA SER A 110 6.65 5.16 -0.73
C SER A 110 6.85 6.66 -0.58
N PRO A 111 7.09 7.40 -1.68
CA PRO A 111 7.11 8.85 -1.62
C PRO A 111 5.78 9.37 -1.06
N LYS A 112 5.86 10.21 -0.05
CA LYS A 112 4.71 10.69 0.71
C LYS A 112 3.64 11.34 -0.16
N GLU A 113 4.04 12.24 -1.06
CA GLU A 113 3.09 12.99 -1.87
C GLU A 113 2.36 12.10 -2.88
N GLU A 114 3.09 11.23 -3.57
CA GLU A 114 2.48 10.30 -4.52
C GLU A 114 1.58 9.31 -3.81
N PHE A 115 1.97 8.87 -2.62
CA PHE A 115 1.16 7.96 -1.82
C PHE A 115 -0.14 8.62 -1.38
N GLN A 116 -0.11 9.90 -1.01
CA GLN A 116 -1.31 10.66 -0.65
C GLN A 116 -2.30 10.75 -1.83
N LYS A 117 -1.80 11.03 -3.02
CA LYS A 117 -2.64 11.08 -4.23
C LYS A 117 -3.30 9.75 -4.52
N LEU A 118 -2.55 8.66 -4.38
CA LEU A 118 -3.07 7.31 -4.51
C LEU A 118 -4.19 7.08 -3.50
N MET A 119 -3.97 7.40 -2.24
CA MET A 119 -4.94 7.13 -1.18
C MET A 119 -6.21 7.97 -1.30
N GLU A 120 -6.13 9.18 -1.82
CA GLU A 120 -7.32 10.00 -2.09
C GLU A 120 -8.28 9.28 -3.03
N VAL A 121 -7.76 8.69 -4.11
CA VAL A 121 -8.56 7.94 -5.07
C VAL A 121 -9.03 6.62 -4.46
N ALA A 122 -8.14 5.90 -3.78
CA ALA A 122 -8.49 4.62 -3.16
C ALA A 122 -9.59 4.77 -2.12
N GLU A 123 -9.54 5.81 -1.30
CA GLU A 123 -10.56 6.09 -0.29
C GLU A 123 -11.91 6.45 -0.91
N GLN A 124 -11.93 7.22 -1.98
CA GLN A 124 -13.15 7.54 -2.72
C GLN A 124 -13.77 6.27 -3.30
N ASN A 125 -12.96 5.39 -3.86
CA ASN A 125 -13.45 4.13 -4.40
C ASN A 125 -13.98 3.21 -3.29
N LEU A 126 -13.29 3.15 -2.16
CA LEU A 126 -13.75 2.38 -1.01
C LEU A 126 -15.11 2.88 -0.52
N ALA A 127 -15.28 4.21 -0.40
CA ALA A 127 -16.55 4.80 0.03
C ALA A 127 -17.69 4.43 -0.93
N ARG A 128 -17.44 4.46 -2.23
CA ARG A 128 -18.43 4.06 -3.23
C ARG A 128 -18.83 2.59 -3.11
N MET A 129 -17.86 1.72 -2.88
CA MET A 129 -18.11 0.28 -2.70
C MET A 129 -18.94 0.03 -1.44
N GLN A 130 -18.67 0.75 -0.35
CA GLN A 130 -19.43 0.64 0.89
C GLN A 130 -20.84 1.15 0.72
N GLN A 131 -21.07 2.26 0.00
CA GLN A 131 -22.40 2.78 -0.31
C GLN A 131 -23.21 1.78 -1.11
N THR A 132 -22.60 1.16 -2.12
CA THR A 132 -23.27 0.16 -2.95
C THR A 132 -23.71 -1.04 -2.11
N GLN A 133 -22.85 -1.50 -1.21
CA GLN A 133 -23.21 -2.59 -0.29
C GLN A 133 -24.32 -2.18 0.68
N GLY A 134 -24.28 -0.95 1.19
CA GLY A 134 -25.28 -0.44 2.11
C GLY A 134 -26.64 -0.24 1.47
N ASN A 135 -26.72 -0.09 0.14
CA ASN A 135 -27.94 0.11 -0.62
C ASN A 135 -28.51 -1.18 -1.21
N THR A 136 -27.88 -2.32 -0.93
CA THR A 136 -28.41 -3.61 -1.39
C THR A 136 -29.66 -3.96 -0.58
N PRO A 137 -30.80 -4.19 -1.22
CA PRO A 137 -32.05 -4.54 -0.50
C PRO A 137 -31.90 -5.86 0.26
#